data_5429522738447f8de3535218038957bd
#
_entry.id   5429522738447f8de3535218038957bd
#
_cell.length_a   1.000
_cell.length_b   1.000
_cell.length_c   1.000
_cell.angle_alpha   90.00
_cell.angle_beta   90.00
_cell.angle_gamma   90.00
#
_symmetry.space_group_name_H-M   'P 1'
#
loop_
_entity.id
_entity.type
_entity.pdbx_description
1 polymer ?
#
loop_
_entity_poly.entity_id
_entity_poly.type
_entity_poly.pdbx_seq_one_letter_code
_entity_poly.pdbx_strand_id
1 'polypeptide(L)'
;MFLKRFKEKSNQKYINSILNSRSVIVDSRKIESIGIVLSFDEFNNYEAFRSLFKELNILENKVKFIAFITDEKLTPNSWDAFFNPKNFGWKGKIENVELEEFVNTEFDALISYYREDCLELNLVTALSKANFKIGISGNDERLHDFIIDVTTDQIELFKMELIKYLKVLNKI
;
A
#
# COMPACT_ATOMS: atom_id res chain seq x y z
N MET A 1 25.70 1.91 12.04
CA MET A 1 25.37 3.14 11.28
C MET A 1 25.69 3.00 9.79
N PHE A 2 26.90 2.64 9.39
CA PHE A 2 27.29 2.44 7.99
C PHE A 2 26.46 1.36 7.26
N LEU A 3 26.29 0.19 7.82
CA LEU A 3 25.54 -0.92 7.21
C LEU A 3 24.08 -0.57 6.93
N LYS A 4 23.43 0.21 7.81
CA LYS A 4 22.06 0.66 7.62
C LYS A 4 21.94 1.52 6.35
N ARG A 5 22.80 2.54 6.18
CA ARG A 5 22.84 3.39 4.98
C ARG A 5 23.09 2.63 3.69
N PHE A 6 23.96 1.62 3.73
CA PHE A 6 24.22 0.79 2.55
C PHE A 6 23.02 -0.10 2.21
N LYS A 7 22.35 -0.63 3.22
CA LYS A 7 21.10 -1.40 3.04
C LYS A 7 20.00 -0.53 2.43
N GLU A 8 19.77 0.67 2.95
CA GLU A 8 18.82 1.64 2.41
C GLU A 8 19.14 1.98 0.94
N LYS A 9 20.40 2.27 0.62
CA LYS A 9 20.83 2.50 -0.77
C LYS A 9 20.60 1.29 -1.67
N SER A 10 20.85 0.08 -1.17
CA SER A 10 20.59 -1.15 -1.90
C SER A 10 19.12 -1.32 -2.20
N ASN A 11 18.25 -1.06 -1.22
CA ASN A 11 16.81 -1.16 -1.35
C ASN A 11 16.25 -0.06 -2.28
N GLN A 12 16.75 1.17 -2.17
CA GLN A 12 16.38 2.25 -3.10
C GLN A 12 16.76 1.93 -4.55
N LYS A 13 17.93 1.37 -4.76
CA LYS A 13 18.36 0.93 -6.10
C LYS A 13 17.48 -0.19 -6.63
N TYR A 14 17.07 -1.10 -5.76
CA TYR A 14 16.19 -2.20 -6.10
C TYR A 14 14.78 -1.72 -6.48
N ILE A 15 14.19 -0.79 -5.71
CA ILE A 15 12.91 -0.15 -6.07
C ILE A 15 13.01 0.49 -7.46
N ASN A 16 14.03 1.30 -7.70
CA ASN A 16 14.21 1.95 -9.00
C ASN A 16 14.29 0.94 -10.14
N SER A 17 14.95 -0.20 -9.93
CA SER A 17 15.00 -1.28 -10.92
C SER A 17 13.62 -1.87 -11.21
N ILE A 18 12.82 -2.13 -10.17
CA ILE A 18 11.44 -2.64 -10.32
C ILE A 18 10.58 -1.64 -11.06
N LEU A 19 10.58 -0.37 -10.63
CA LEU A 19 9.71 0.65 -11.18
C LEU A 19 10.07 1.01 -12.63
N ASN A 20 11.34 1.00 -12.98
CA ASN A 20 11.77 1.24 -14.36
C ASN A 20 11.43 0.09 -15.32
N SER A 21 11.30 -1.13 -14.81
CA SER A 21 10.90 -2.31 -15.59
C SER A 21 9.41 -2.60 -15.52
N ARG A 22 8.64 -1.84 -14.70
CA ARG A 22 7.22 -2.06 -14.51
C ARG A 22 6.45 -1.78 -15.80
N SER A 23 5.80 -2.82 -16.33
CA SER A 23 4.79 -2.66 -17.37
C SER A 23 3.42 -2.53 -16.69
N VAL A 24 2.74 -1.43 -16.94
CA VAL A 24 1.39 -1.21 -16.42
C VAL A 24 0.40 -1.96 -17.31
N ILE A 25 -0.09 -3.09 -16.82
CA ILE A 25 -1.18 -3.84 -17.46
C ILE A 25 -2.32 -3.92 -16.44
N VAL A 26 -3.12 -2.86 -16.38
CA VAL A 26 -4.35 -2.87 -15.60
C VAL A 26 -5.43 -3.52 -16.45
N ASP A 27 -5.84 -4.73 -16.09
CA ASP A 27 -6.94 -5.41 -16.79
C ASP A 27 -8.32 -4.82 -16.45
N SER A 28 -9.35 -5.29 -17.13
CA SER A 28 -10.73 -4.77 -16.99
C SER A 28 -11.51 -5.41 -15.84
N ARG A 29 -10.89 -6.28 -15.03
CA ARG A 29 -11.61 -6.96 -13.94
C ARG A 29 -12.21 -5.97 -12.94
N LYS A 30 -13.33 -6.36 -12.35
CA LYS A 30 -13.93 -5.66 -11.22
C LYS A 30 -13.07 -5.85 -9.96
N ILE A 31 -13.18 -4.90 -9.04
CA ILE A 31 -12.48 -4.95 -7.76
C ILE A 31 -13.33 -5.71 -6.77
N GLU A 32 -12.90 -6.90 -6.40
CA GLU A 32 -13.52 -7.77 -5.41
C GLU A 32 -12.59 -8.03 -4.21
N SER A 33 -11.29 -7.77 -4.38
CA SER A 33 -10.27 -7.93 -3.34
C SER A 33 -9.35 -6.71 -3.26
N ILE A 34 -9.05 -6.24 -2.05
CA ILE A 34 -8.25 -5.03 -1.82
C ILE A 34 -7.20 -5.25 -0.74
N GLY A 35 -5.96 -4.88 -1.07
CA GLY A 35 -4.90 -4.67 -0.09
C GLY A 35 -4.79 -3.19 0.27
N ILE A 36 -4.55 -2.87 1.53
CA ILE A 36 -4.33 -1.50 2.01
C ILE A 36 -2.98 -1.43 2.73
N VAL A 37 -2.13 -0.52 2.26
CA VAL A 37 -0.85 -0.17 2.91
C VAL A 37 -1.00 1.18 3.57
N LEU A 38 -0.72 1.25 4.86
CA LEU A 38 -0.84 2.47 5.68
C LEU A 38 0.49 2.81 6.34
N SER A 39 0.71 4.10 6.61
CA SER A 39 1.60 4.55 7.68
C SER A 39 0.76 4.71 8.96
N PHE A 40 1.04 3.92 10.00
CA PHE A 40 0.28 3.98 11.25
C PHE A 40 0.39 5.36 11.93
N ASP A 41 1.55 6.01 11.76
CA ASP A 41 1.80 7.34 12.32
C ASP A 41 1.01 8.44 11.59
N GLU A 42 0.73 8.27 10.29
CA GLU A 42 -0.06 9.22 9.51
C GLU A 42 -1.57 8.96 9.60
N PHE A 43 -1.98 7.69 9.70
CA PHE A 43 -3.39 7.29 9.66
C PHE A 43 -3.62 5.93 10.31
N ASN A 44 -4.53 5.88 11.28
CA ASN A 44 -4.88 4.65 12.02
C ASN A 44 -6.39 4.40 12.15
N ASN A 45 -7.21 5.14 11.40
CA ASN A 45 -8.67 4.97 11.41
C ASN A 45 -9.10 3.90 10.39
N TYR A 46 -8.88 2.62 10.71
CA TYR A 46 -9.27 1.49 9.85
C TYR A 46 -10.78 1.40 9.60
N GLU A 47 -11.60 1.87 10.54
CA GLU A 47 -13.05 1.83 10.43
C GLU A 47 -13.58 2.66 9.26
N ALA A 48 -12.90 3.77 8.94
CA ALA A 48 -13.23 4.56 7.76
C ALA A 48 -13.11 3.74 6.46
N PHE A 49 -12.10 2.88 6.34
CA PHE A 49 -11.95 1.97 5.21
C PHE A 49 -12.98 0.83 5.25
N ARG A 50 -13.24 0.24 6.41
CA ARG A 50 -14.27 -0.81 6.53
C ARG A 50 -15.64 -0.31 6.09
N SER A 51 -16.01 0.91 6.47
CA SER A 51 -17.27 1.53 6.02
C SER A 51 -17.31 1.72 4.49
N LEU A 52 -16.21 2.14 3.88
CA LEU A 52 -16.08 2.27 2.43
C LEU A 52 -16.28 0.92 1.72
N PHE A 53 -15.61 -0.14 2.18
CA PHE A 53 -15.70 -1.44 1.54
C PHE A 53 -17.07 -2.08 1.69
N LYS A 54 -17.75 -1.81 2.80
CA LYS A 54 -19.15 -2.20 2.98
C LYS A 54 -20.06 -1.49 1.98
N GLU A 55 -19.85 -0.20 1.73
CA GLU A 55 -20.58 0.57 0.71
C GLU A 55 -20.31 0.02 -0.71
N LEU A 56 -19.10 -0.43 -0.98
CA LEU A 56 -18.72 -1.04 -2.25
C LEU A 56 -19.13 -2.52 -2.36
N ASN A 57 -19.78 -3.10 -1.35
CA ASN A 57 -20.14 -4.52 -1.25
C ASN A 57 -18.93 -5.47 -1.35
N ILE A 58 -17.77 -5.04 -0.89
CA ILE A 58 -16.56 -5.88 -0.81
C ILE A 58 -16.57 -6.61 0.53
N LEU A 59 -16.45 -7.94 0.48
CA LEU A 59 -16.47 -8.79 1.67
C LEU A 59 -15.24 -8.55 2.55
N GLU A 60 -15.41 -8.54 3.87
CA GLU A 60 -14.30 -8.31 4.82
C GLU A 60 -13.13 -9.29 4.63
N ASN A 61 -13.41 -10.56 4.35
CA ASN A 61 -12.37 -11.57 4.11
C ASN A 61 -11.61 -11.37 2.77
N LYS A 62 -12.03 -10.42 1.95
CA LYS A 62 -11.36 -10.00 0.71
C LYS A 62 -10.53 -8.72 0.88
N VAL A 63 -10.49 -8.17 2.10
CA VAL A 63 -9.74 -6.97 2.44
C VAL A 63 -8.62 -7.34 3.40
N LYS A 64 -7.39 -6.93 3.08
CA LYS A 64 -6.24 -7.07 3.98
C LYS A 64 -5.57 -5.72 4.20
N PHE A 65 -5.28 -5.43 5.45
CA PHE A 65 -4.50 -4.25 5.85
C PHE A 65 -3.09 -4.66 6.22
N ILE A 66 -2.14 -3.80 5.93
CA ILE A 66 -0.80 -3.86 6.50
C ILE A 66 -0.32 -2.45 6.82
N ALA A 67 0.21 -2.23 8.01
CA ALA A 67 0.63 -0.92 8.47
C ALA A 67 2.13 -0.88 8.78
N PHE A 68 2.77 0.19 8.32
CA PHE A 68 4.12 0.54 8.70
C PHE A 68 4.13 1.23 10.06
N ILE A 69 5.02 0.80 10.94
CA ILE A 69 5.22 1.38 12.26
C ILE A 69 6.69 1.77 12.42
N THR A 70 6.93 3.02 12.74
CA THR A 70 8.29 3.52 12.98
C THR A 70 8.83 3.09 14.34
N ASP A 71 7.99 3.16 15.38
CA ASP A 71 8.36 2.73 16.73
C ASP A 71 8.10 1.24 16.93
N GLU A 72 9.17 0.46 16.93
CA GLU A 72 9.15 -1.00 17.13
C GLU A 72 8.60 -1.45 18.51
N LYS A 73 8.47 -0.53 19.45
CA LYS A 73 7.90 -0.81 20.77
C LYS A 73 6.38 -0.69 20.80
N LEU A 74 5.82 -0.03 19.79
CA LEU A 74 4.38 0.03 19.62
C LEU A 74 3.92 -1.28 18.97
N THR A 75 3.29 -2.13 19.76
CA THR A 75 2.46 -3.22 19.24
C THR A 75 1.02 -2.74 19.31
N PRO A 76 0.44 -2.27 18.21
CA PRO A 76 -0.96 -1.87 18.20
C PRO A 76 -1.82 -3.08 18.58
N ASN A 77 -2.82 -2.85 19.44
CA ASN A 77 -3.82 -3.85 19.81
C ASN A 77 -4.81 -4.08 18.66
N SER A 78 -4.29 -4.43 17.48
CA SER A 78 -5.12 -4.71 16.31
C SER A 78 -4.78 -6.10 15.76
N TRP A 79 -5.75 -6.69 15.09
CA TRP A 79 -5.59 -7.99 14.41
C TRP A 79 -4.93 -7.85 13.03
N ASP A 80 -4.56 -6.62 12.65
CA ASP A 80 -3.98 -6.32 11.36
C ASP A 80 -2.47 -6.54 11.38
N ALA A 81 -1.88 -6.87 10.25
CA ALA A 81 -0.46 -7.12 10.10
C ALA A 81 0.34 -5.80 10.14
N PHE A 82 1.54 -5.86 10.71
CA PHE A 82 2.45 -4.72 10.81
C PHE A 82 3.83 -5.06 10.26
N PHE A 83 4.52 -4.03 9.84
CA PHE A 83 5.93 -4.14 9.46
C PHE A 83 6.71 -2.88 9.85
N ASN A 84 8.01 -3.03 9.91
CA ASN A 84 8.96 -1.98 10.27
C ASN A 84 10.28 -2.14 9.47
N PRO A 85 11.26 -1.23 9.59
CA PRO A 85 12.50 -1.31 8.82
C PRO A 85 13.32 -2.60 9.01
N LYS A 86 13.17 -3.30 10.14
CA LYS A 86 13.90 -4.57 10.39
C LYS A 86 13.34 -5.75 9.58
N ASN A 87 12.13 -5.62 9.07
CA ASN A 87 11.52 -6.66 8.25
C ASN A 87 12.05 -6.71 6.80
N PHE A 88 13.00 -5.82 6.46
CA PHE A 88 13.66 -5.81 5.16
C PHE A 88 15.15 -6.08 5.27
N GLY A 89 15.61 -7.03 4.49
CA GLY A 89 17.03 -7.29 4.22
C GLY A 89 17.57 -6.43 3.07
N TRP A 90 18.61 -6.92 2.42
CA TRP A 90 19.21 -6.32 1.23
C TRP A 90 18.37 -6.60 -0.02
N LYS A 91 18.39 -5.67 -0.96
CA LYS A 91 17.65 -5.80 -2.25
C LYS A 91 16.17 -6.13 -2.06
N GLY A 92 15.53 -5.48 -1.08
CA GLY A 92 14.11 -5.65 -0.82
C GLY A 92 13.71 -7.03 -0.29
N LYS A 93 14.67 -7.85 0.18
CA LYS A 93 14.34 -9.15 0.78
C LYS A 93 13.42 -8.95 1.97
N ILE A 94 12.27 -9.58 1.95
CA ILE A 94 11.31 -9.54 3.06
C ILE A 94 11.68 -10.63 4.09
N GLU A 95 11.67 -10.26 5.37
CA GLU A 95 11.99 -11.12 6.52
C GLU A 95 10.80 -11.24 7.50
N ASN A 96 9.60 -10.94 7.03
CA ASN A 96 8.34 -11.02 7.76
C ASN A 96 7.33 -11.81 6.93
N VAL A 97 6.81 -12.91 7.48
CA VAL A 97 5.93 -13.85 6.76
C VAL A 97 4.61 -13.19 6.33
N GLU A 98 4.00 -12.40 7.21
CA GLU A 98 2.73 -11.72 6.90
C GLU A 98 2.91 -10.67 5.80
N LEU A 99 4.02 -9.94 5.85
CA LEU A 99 4.39 -8.97 4.80
C LEU A 99 4.66 -9.67 3.47
N GLU A 100 5.38 -10.80 3.48
CA GLU A 100 5.64 -11.59 2.28
C GLU A 100 4.35 -12.13 1.68
N GLU A 101 3.45 -12.64 2.50
CA GLU A 101 2.11 -13.08 2.06
C GLU A 101 1.31 -11.92 1.45
N PHE A 102 1.34 -10.75 2.10
CA PHE A 102 0.63 -9.57 1.62
C PHE A 102 1.11 -9.14 0.23
N VAL A 103 2.42 -8.96 0.02
CA VAL A 103 2.95 -8.51 -1.27
C VAL A 103 2.76 -9.55 -2.38
N ASN A 104 2.71 -10.83 -2.04
CA ASN A 104 2.48 -11.92 -2.99
C ASN A 104 1.00 -12.17 -3.30
N THR A 105 0.09 -11.58 -2.54
CA THR A 105 -1.35 -11.68 -2.82
C THR A 105 -1.69 -10.86 -4.07
N GLU A 106 -2.36 -11.49 -5.03
CA GLU A 106 -2.83 -10.84 -6.27
C GLU A 106 -4.17 -10.13 -6.02
N PHE A 107 -4.12 -9.03 -5.25
CA PHE A 107 -5.31 -8.19 -5.06
C PHE A 107 -5.77 -7.58 -6.37
N ASP A 108 -7.09 -7.39 -6.55
CA ASP A 108 -7.62 -6.63 -7.67
C ASP A 108 -7.22 -5.16 -7.60
N ALA A 109 -7.14 -4.62 -6.37
CA ALA A 109 -6.59 -3.29 -6.14
C ALA A 109 -5.71 -3.24 -4.88
N LEU A 110 -4.71 -2.35 -4.89
CA LEU A 110 -3.93 -1.92 -3.74
C LEU A 110 -4.21 -0.44 -3.49
N ILE A 111 -4.51 -0.08 -2.27
CA ILE A 111 -4.58 1.31 -1.83
C ILE A 111 -3.34 1.61 -0.97
N SER A 112 -2.51 2.55 -1.42
CA SER A 112 -1.36 3.08 -0.69
C SER A 112 -1.77 4.39 -0.04
N TYR A 113 -2.21 4.32 1.22
CA TYR A 113 -2.76 5.47 1.94
C TYR A 113 -1.72 6.07 2.90
N TYR A 114 -0.71 6.72 2.33
CA TYR A 114 0.36 7.44 3.02
C TYR A 114 0.92 8.55 2.12
N ARG A 115 1.42 9.61 2.71
CA ARG A 115 2.07 10.72 1.98
C ARG A 115 3.57 10.80 2.21
N GLU A 116 4.04 10.22 3.29
CA GLU A 116 5.46 10.19 3.60
C GLU A 116 6.26 9.47 2.50
N ASP A 117 7.37 10.06 2.06
CA ASP A 117 8.32 9.39 1.17
C ASP A 117 9.19 8.41 2.00
N CYS A 118 8.60 7.29 2.34
CA CYS A 118 9.19 6.24 3.17
C CYS A 118 9.63 5.06 2.30
N LEU A 119 10.89 4.71 2.41
CA LEU A 119 11.50 3.63 1.64
C LEU A 119 10.75 2.30 1.81
N GLU A 120 10.39 1.96 3.03
CA GLU A 120 9.71 0.71 3.38
C GLU A 120 8.30 0.64 2.81
N LEU A 121 7.53 1.73 2.91
CA LEU A 121 6.20 1.84 2.32
C LEU A 121 6.26 1.74 0.80
N ASN A 122 7.21 2.44 0.19
CA ASN A 122 7.43 2.41 -1.25
C ASN A 122 7.86 1.01 -1.73
N LEU A 123 8.68 0.28 -0.93
CA LEU A 123 9.04 -1.11 -1.21
C LEU A 123 7.81 -2.02 -1.26
N VAL A 124 6.94 -1.94 -0.26
CA VAL A 124 5.72 -2.75 -0.21
C VAL A 124 4.82 -2.47 -1.41
N THR A 125 4.62 -1.20 -1.72
CA THR A 125 3.81 -0.79 -2.87
C THR A 125 4.42 -1.28 -4.20
N ALA A 126 5.74 -1.16 -4.37
CA ALA A 126 6.43 -1.61 -5.57
C ALA A 126 6.40 -3.13 -5.73
N LEU A 127 6.64 -3.88 -4.65
CA LEU A 127 6.68 -5.34 -4.63
C LEU A 127 5.31 -5.99 -4.75
N SER A 128 4.24 -5.31 -4.36
CA SER A 128 2.89 -5.85 -4.42
C SER A 128 2.50 -6.33 -5.81
N LYS A 129 1.90 -7.52 -5.89
CA LYS A 129 1.37 -8.14 -7.10
C LYS A 129 -0.06 -7.70 -7.44
N ALA A 130 -0.56 -6.65 -6.78
CA ALA A 130 -1.90 -6.13 -7.07
C ALA A 130 -2.02 -5.64 -8.52
N ASN A 131 -3.20 -5.87 -9.10
CA ASN A 131 -3.49 -5.50 -10.49
C ASN A 131 -3.61 -3.98 -10.70
N PHE A 132 -4.27 -3.27 -9.78
CA PHE A 132 -4.52 -1.83 -9.89
C PHE A 132 -4.05 -1.10 -8.63
N LYS A 133 -3.03 -0.28 -8.76
CA LYS A 133 -2.42 0.42 -7.62
C LYS A 133 -2.89 1.86 -7.53
N ILE A 134 -3.49 2.22 -6.41
CA ILE A 134 -4.08 3.52 -6.11
C ILE A 134 -3.29 4.18 -4.99
N GLY A 135 -2.80 5.39 -5.21
CA GLY A 135 -2.08 6.18 -4.20
C GLY A 135 -2.77 7.49 -3.87
N ILE A 136 -2.31 8.14 -2.80
CA ILE A 136 -2.75 9.49 -2.40
C ILE A 136 -1.64 10.53 -2.53
N SER A 137 -0.46 10.13 -2.97
CA SER A 137 0.71 10.99 -3.15
C SER A 137 1.40 10.72 -4.47
N GLY A 138 1.86 11.77 -5.12
CA GLY A 138 2.65 11.73 -6.35
C GLY A 138 4.17 11.83 -6.13
N ASN A 139 4.70 11.52 -4.93
CA ASN A 139 6.14 11.58 -4.65
C ASN A 139 6.97 10.75 -5.64
N ASP A 140 6.48 9.57 -5.99
CA ASP A 140 6.97 8.79 -7.12
C ASP A 140 5.78 8.22 -7.91
N GLU A 141 5.43 8.89 -9.00
CA GLU A 141 4.28 8.53 -9.83
C GLU A 141 4.37 7.13 -10.44
N ARG A 142 5.57 6.56 -10.52
CA ARG A 142 5.77 5.20 -11.04
C ARG A 142 5.20 4.10 -10.13
N LEU A 143 4.95 4.42 -8.85
CA LEU A 143 4.40 3.47 -7.87
C LEU A 143 2.93 3.12 -8.13
N HIS A 144 2.18 4.03 -8.72
CA HIS A 144 0.72 3.93 -8.81
C HIS A 144 0.22 3.99 -10.25
N ASP A 145 -0.93 3.38 -10.49
CA ASP A 145 -1.65 3.47 -11.76
C ASP A 145 -2.66 4.62 -11.74
N PHE A 146 -3.08 5.00 -10.52
CA PHE A 146 -4.03 6.07 -10.27
C PHE A 146 -3.70 6.80 -8.97
N ILE A 147 -3.79 8.12 -8.97
CA ILE A 147 -3.51 8.95 -7.79
C ILE A 147 -4.70 9.86 -7.51
N ILE A 148 -5.19 9.81 -6.28
CA ILE A 148 -6.15 10.77 -5.73
C ILE A 148 -5.38 11.66 -4.75
N ASP A 149 -4.98 12.85 -5.18
CA ASP A 149 -4.14 13.75 -4.38
C ASP A 149 -4.95 14.37 -3.24
N VAL A 150 -4.84 13.76 -2.07
CA VAL A 150 -5.46 14.18 -0.81
C VAL A 150 -4.47 14.04 0.34
N THR A 151 -4.71 14.74 1.44
CA THR A 151 -4.00 14.50 2.70
C THR A 151 -4.63 13.35 3.48
N THR A 152 -3.91 12.77 4.44
CA THR A 152 -4.39 11.59 5.19
C THR A 152 -5.59 11.89 6.07
N ASP A 153 -5.81 13.13 6.48
CA ASP A 153 -6.99 13.59 7.21
C ASP A 153 -8.23 13.79 6.30
N GLN A 154 -8.06 13.80 4.97
CA GLN A 154 -9.14 13.97 4.00
C GLN A 154 -9.76 12.64 3.57
N ILE A 155 -9.93 11.70 4.48
CA ILE A 155 -10.42 10.34 4.18
C ILE A 155 -11.80 10.34 3.50
N GLU A 156 -12.71 11.24 3.90
CA GLU A 156 -14.04 11.31 3.31
C GLU A 156 -13.99 11.83 1.86
N LEU A 157 -13.12 12.79 1.57
CA LEU A 157 -12.88 13.24 0.20
C LEU A 157 -12.27 12.11 -0.65
N PHE A 158 -11.29 11.40 -0.09
CA PHE A 158 -10.70 10.23 -0.75
C PHE A 158 -11.76 9.19 -1.12
N LYS A 159 -12.62 8.82 -0.17
CA LYS A 159 -13.71 7.84 -0.39
C LYS A 159 -14.64 8.27 -1.52
N MET A 160 -15.08 9.53 -1.50
CA MET A 160 -15.97 10.08 -2.51
C MET A 160 -15.35 10.06 -3.91
N GLU A 161 -14.11 10.52 -4.03
CA GLU A 161 -13.40 10.53 -5.31
C GLU A 161 -13.08 9.10 -5.78
N LEU A 162 -12.68 8.21 -4.88
CA LEU A 162 -12.42 6.81 -5.20
C LEU A 162 -13.67 6.13 -5.81
N ILE A 163 -14.81 6.22 -5.15
CA ILE A 163 -16.07 5.64 -5.66
C ILE A 163 -16.42 6.20 -7.04
N LYS A 164 -16.34 7.51 -7.19
CA LYS A 164 -16.62 8.21 -8.44
C LYS A 164 -15.74 7.67 -9.58
N TYR A 165 -14.43 7.61 -9.37
CA TYR A 165 -13.50 7.17 -10.42
C TYR A 165 -13.56 5.66 -10.68
N LEU A 166 -13.79 4.84 -9.67
CA LEU A 166 -13.98 3.40 -9.88
C LEU A 166 -15.22 3.11 -10.75
N LYS A 167 -16.30 3.90 -10.60
CA LYS A 167 -17.45 3.83 -11.49
C LYS A 167 -17.11 4.25 -12.92
N VAL A 168 -16.40 5.38 -13.09
CA VAL A 168 -15.98 5.88 -14.41
C VAL A 168 -15.08 4.85 -15.13
N LEU A 169 -14.17 4.23 -14.38
CA LEU A 169 -13.26 3.20 -14.88
C LEU A 169 -13.91 1.82 -15.02
N ASN A 170 -15.20 1.71 -14.71
CA ASN A 170 -15.94 0.45 -14.72
C ASN A 170 -15.28 -0.65 -13.86
N LYS A 171 -14.73 -0.26 -12.71
CA LYS A 171 -14.06 -1.15 -11.75
C LYS A 171 -15.01 -1.66 -10.65
N ILE A 172 -16.15 -1.04 -10.50
CA ILE A 172 -17.22 -1.42 -9.58
C ILE A 172 -18.57 -1.37 -10.29
#